data_c99baac09f7db1b6e2b4fc63613f6f9b
#
_entry.id   c99baac09f7db1b6e2b4fc63613f6f9b
#
_cell.length_a   1.000
_cell.length_b   1.000
_cell.length_c   1.000
_cell.angle_alpha   90.00
_cell.angle_beta   90.00
_cell.angle_gamma   90.00
#
_symmetry.space_group_name_H-M   'P 1'
#
loop_
_entity.id
_entity.type
_entity.pdbx_description
1 polymer ?
#
loop_
_entity_poly.entity_id
_entity_poly.type
_entity_poly.pdbx_seq_one_letter_code
_entity_poly.pdbx_strand_id
1 'polypeptide(L)'
;MRRALPWFGLLLLTISFVRLVRLPGPIHPTPVPVVRGERPLVVVLDPGHGGADSGAMCGTIMEKDLTLDVALRAELLLRLKGYTTVLTRDNDRYVSLAERTAMGNHADDSLFVSIHFNDGQRAAASGVETYYAGQSAGPAGFFSWLSSWQRSASTPLAAKSESLARFIQAALVERTRALNRGIKSEQFYVIANVRHPAALVEGGFITNKSDVTKLTTTEYRQQIAMAISDGVHRHWEARRDEPTLTLAAARPE
;
A
#
# COMPACT_ATOMS: atom_id res chain seq x y z
N MET A 1 -68.29 -15.28 -38.81
CA MET A 1 -67.44 -15.74 -37.67
C MET A 1 -66.08 -15.11 -37.83
N ARG A 2 -65.77 -14.09 -37.03
CA ARG A 2 -64.55 -13.27 -37.13
C ARG A 2 -63.44 -13.86 -36.25
N ARG A 3 -62.25 -14.04 -36.82
CA ARG A 3 -61.08 -14.63 -36.22
C ARG A 3 -60.48 -13.73 -35.16
N ALA A 4 -60.61 -14.08 -33.86
CA ALA A 4 -60.04 -13.35 -32.71
C ALA A 4 -58.78 -13.98 -32.12
N LEU A 5 -58.01 -14.80 -32.88
CA LEU A 5 -56.91 -15.57 -32.35
C LEU A 5 -55.49 -14.95 -32.42
N PRO A 6 -55.16 -13.88 -33.17
CA PRO A 6 -53.76 -13.42 -33.19
C PRO A 6 -53.38 -12.48 -32.03
N TRP A 7 -54.34 -11.89 -31.32
CA TRP A 7 -54.02 -10.87 -30.28
C TRP A 7 -53.68 -11.46 -28.94
N PHE A 8 -54.18 -12.67 -28.61
CA PHE A 8 -53.84 -13.34 -27.36
C PHE A 8 -52.39 -13.83 -27.28
N GLY A 9 -51.80 -14.24 -28.40
CA GLY A 9 -50.43 -14.67 -28.47
C GLY A 9 -49.42 -13.53 -28.25
N LEU A 10 -49.75 -12.34 -28.78
CA LEU A 10 -48.91 -11.16 -28.68
C LEU A 10 -48.89 -10.61 -27.24
N LEU A 11 -50.00 -10.67 -26.50
CA LEU A 11 -50.12 -10.23 -25.14
C LEU A 11 -49.34 -11.15 -24.18
N LEU A 12 -49.35 -12.44 -24.39
CA LEU A 12 -48.57 -13.40 -23.60
C LEU A 12 -47.06 -13.26 -23.84
N LEU A 13 -46.63 -12.98 -25.06
CA LEU A 13 -45.21 -12.72 -25.38
C LEU A 13 -44.71 -11.41 -24.74
N THR A 14 -45.50 -10.36 -24.71
CA THR A 14 -45.12 -9.11 -24.06
C THR A 14 -45.06 -9.25 -22.55
N ILE A 15 -45.98 -10.00 -21.92
CA ILE A 15 -45.96 -10.26 -20.46
C ILE A 15 -44.77 -11.16 -20.09
N SER A 16 -44.41 -12.16 -20.93
CA SER A 16 -43.23 -12.98 -20.70
C SER A 16 -41.92 -12.21 -20.88
N PHE A 17 -41.85 -11.28 -21.84
CA PHE A 17 -40.67 -10.44 -22.06
C PHE A 17 -40.45 -9.45 -20.93
N VAL A 18 -41.51 -8.84 -20.40
CA VAL A 18 -41.43 -7.91 -19.25
C VAL A 18 -41.02 -8.64 -17.96
N ARG A 19 -41.33 -9.93 -17.82
CA ARG A 19 -40.82 -10.74 -16.68
C ARG A 19 -39.36 -11.19 -16.82
N LEU A 20 -38.83 -11.29 -18.05
CA LEU A 20 -37.47 -11.76 -18.30
C LEU A 20 -36.41 -10.61 -18.16
N VAL A 21 -36.84 -9.35 -18.29
CA VAL A 21 -35.98 -8.18 -18.10
C VAL A 21 -36.28 -7.54 -16.73
N ARG A 22 -36.23 -8.31 -15.65
CA ARG A 22 -36.02 -7.72 -14.34
C ARG A 22 -34.55 -7.39 -14.25
N LEU A 23 -34.21 -6.13 -14.53
CA LEU A 23 -32.92 -5.58 -14.16
C LEU A 23 -32.69 -5.88 -12.67
N PRO A 24 -31.52 -6.42 -12.30
CA PRO A 24 -31.20 -6.56 -10.88
C PRO A 24 -31.38 -5.17 -10.24
N GLY A 25 -32.12 -5.11 -9.16
CA GLY A 25 -32.28 -3.88 -8.39
C GLY A 25 -30.91 -3.32 -8.01
N PRO A 26 -30.81 -2.04 -7.65
CA PRO A 26 -29.56 -1.44 -7.26
C PRO A 26 -28.87 -2.35 -6.24
N ILE A 27 -27.63 -2.76 -6.58
CA ILE A 27 -26.79 -3.53 -5.65
C ILE A 27 -26.50 -2.55 -4.51
N HIS A 28 -27.29 -2.62 -3.44
CA HIS A 28 -26.90 -1.97 -2.21
C HIS A 28 -25.69 -2.75 -1.69
N PRO A 29 -24.49 -2.14 -1.60
CA PRO A 29 -23.36 -2.80 -0.99
C PRO A 29 -23.82 -3.22 0.42
N THR A 30 -23.81 -4.52 0.68
CA THR A 30 -24.06 -5.03 2.04
C THR A 30 -23.07 -4.31 2.96
N PRO A 31 -23.51 -3.66 4.04
CA PRO A 31 -22.60 -3.07 5.00
C PRO A 31 -21.66 -4.17 5.47
N VAL A 32 -20.36 -4.01 5.23
CA VAL A 32 -19.37 -4.88 5.85
C VAL A 32 -19.60 -4.78 7.36
N PRO A 33 -19.77 -5.91 8.09
CA PRO A 33 -20.01 -5.84 9.51
C PRO A 33 -18.83 -5.12 10.17
N VAL A 34 -19.05 -3.92 10.65
CA VAL A 34 -18.10 -3.22 11.51
C VAL A 34 -18.08 -4.02 12.81
N VAL A 35 -17.03 -4.79 13.03
CA VAL A 35 -16.79 -5.46 14.30
C VAL A 35 -16.72 -4.36 15.37
N ARG A 36 -17.73 -4.30 16.21
CA ARG A 36 -17.82 -3.33 17.31
C ARG A 36 -16.63 -3.56 18.24
N GLY A 37 -15.70 -2.61 18.27
CA GLY A 37 -14.65 -2.57 19.30
C GLY A 37 -13.26 -2.16 18.84
N GLU A 38 -12.89 -2.37 17.58
CA GLU A 38 -11.56 -1.96 17.09
C GLU A 38 -11.68 -0.65 16.30
N ARG A 39 -10.89 0.35 16.68
CA ARG A 39 -10.74 1.56 15.85
C ARG A 39 -10.21 1.11 14.48
N PRO A 40 -10.76 1.63 13.37
CA PRO A 40 -10.25 1.30 12.05
C PRO A 40 -8.76 1.70 11.99
N LEU A 41 -7.93 0.76 11.53
CA LEU A 41 -6.51 1.04 11.32
C LEU A 41 -6.33 2.24 10.39
N VAL A 42 -5.48 3.17 10.78
CA VAL A 42 -5.10 4.31 9.95
C VAL A 42 -3.92 3.94 9.07
N VAL A 43 -4.04 4.13 7.76
CA VAL A 43 -2.95 3.96 6.81
C VAL A 43 -2.56 5.32 6.24
N VAL A 44 -1.35 5.76 6.55
CA VAL A 44 -0.78 6.99 5.99
C VAL A 44 -0.04 6.63 4.71
N LEU A 45 -0.51 7.16 3.60
CA LEU A 45 0.13 7.04 2.29
C LEU A 45 0.92 8.30 2.01
N ASP A 46 2.19 8.14 1.68
CA ASP A 46 3.12 9.23 1.42
C ASP A 46 3.59 9.20 -0.04
N PRO A 47 2.88 9.89 -0.96
CA PRO A 47 3.39 10.04 -2.33
C PRO A 47 4.66 10.87 -2.30
N GLY A 48 5.80 10.27 -2.64
CA GLY A 48 7.10 10.96 -2.65
C GLY A 48 7.11 12.20 -3.51
N HIS A 49 8.01 13.13 -3.22
CA HIS A 49 8.21 14.38 -3.99
C HIS A 49 6.97 15.29 -4.02
N GLY A 50 6.89 16.20 -4.98
CA GLY A 50 5.74 17.10 -5.20
C GLY A 50 6.13 18.58 -5.28
N GLY A 51 5.33 19.39 -5.98
CA GLY A 51 5.60 20.80 -6.22
C GLY A 51 6.91 21.03 -6.97
N ALA A 52 7.84 21.76 -6.37
CA ALA A 52 9.16 22.06 -6.95
C ALA A 52 10.10 20.82 -6.99
N ASP A 53 9.85 19.81 -6.18
CA ASP A 53 10.59 18.55 -6.18
C ASP A 53 9.95 17.56 -7.16
N SER A 54 10.57 17.39 -8.33
CA SER A 54 10.07 16.45 -9.36
C SER A 54 10.38 15.00 -9.05
N GLY A 55 11.34 14.72 -8.15
CA GLY A 55 11.96 13.41 -8.03
C GLY A 55 12.77 13.05 -9.27
N ALA A 56 12.98 11.76 -9.48
CA ALA A 56 13.63 11.26 -10.69
C ALA A 56 12.81 11.55 -11.95
N MET A 57 13.50 11.72 -13.08
CA MET A 57 12.88 12.10 -14.35
C MET A 57 13.35 11.22 -15.52
N CYS A 58 12.45 10.96 -16.46
CA CYS A 58 12.76 10.39 -17.76
C CYS A 58 12.01 11.16 -18.86
N GLY A 59 12.71 12.08 -19.53
CA GLY A 59 12.08 13.05 -20.45
C GLY A 59 11.09 13.94 -19.71
N THR A 60 9.82 13.90 -20.08
CA THR A 60 8.74 14.65 -19.43
C THR A 60 8.06 13.89 -18.30
N ILE A 61 8.43 12.63 -18.06
CA ILE A 61 7.86 11.81 -17.00
C ILE A 61 8.56 12.16 -15.70
N MET A 62 7.79 12.57 -14.69
CA MET A 62 8.28 12.95 -13.37
C MET A 62 7.81 11.94 -12.33
N GLU A 63 8.70 11.58 -11.40
CA GLU A 63 8.39 10.66 -10.32
C GLU A 63 7.20 11.14 -9.49
N LYS A 64 7.15 12.44 -9.17
CA LYS A 64 6.08 13.03 -8.36
C LYS A 64 4.67 12.75 -8.88
N ASP A 65 4.49 12.69 -10.21
CA ASP A 65 3.19 12.45 -10.83
C ASP A 65 2.77 10.98 -10.72
N LEU A 66 3.75 10.08 -10.90
CA LEU A 66 3.53 8.64 -10.79
C LEU A 66 3.23 8.24 -9.34
N THR A 67 3.96 8.82 -8.37
CA THR A 67 3.76 8.53 -6.94
C THR A 67 2.39 8.99 -6.47
N LEU A 68 1.95 10.17 -6.93
CA LEU A 68 0.62 10.69 -6.61
C LEU A 68 -0.49 9.82 -7.19
N ASP A 69 -0.40 9.44 -8.47
CA ASP A 69 -1.41 8.59 -9.11
C ASP A 69 -1.53 7.23 -8.41
N VAL A 70 -0.40 6.59 -8.06
CA VAL A 70 -0.42 5.31 -7.33
C VAL A 70 -1.01 5.47 -5.93
N ALA A 71 -0.65 6.54 -5.21
CA ALA A 71 -1.16 6.78 -3.87
C ALA A 71 -2.69 6.99 -3.84
N LEU A 72 -3.23 7.78 -4.77
CA LEU A 72 -4.67 8.02 -4.88
C LEU A 72 -5.44 6.72 -5.19
N ARG A 73 -4.89 5.86 -6.04
CA ARG A 73 -5.47 4.54 -6.33
C ARG A 73 -5.41 3.61 -5.11
N ALA A 74 -4.28 3.59 -4.41
CA ALA A 74 -4.10 2.78 -3.20
C ALA A 74 -5.03 3.24 -2.08
N GLU A 75 -5.21 4.56 -1.92
CA GLU A 75 -6.18 5.14 -0.99
C GLU A 75 -7.59 4.59 -1.21
N LEU A 76 -8.08 4.68 -2.44
CA LEU A 76 -9.42 4.18 -2.79
C LEU A 76 -9.56 2.69 -2.43
N LEU A 77 -8.56 1.86 -2.78
CA LEU A 77 -8.58 0.42 -2.50
C LEU A 77 -8.56 0.10 -1.00
N LEU A 78 -7.79 0.85 -0.21
CA LEU A 78 -7.73 0.68 1.24
C LEU A 78 -9.04 1.11 1.90
N ARG A 79 -9.64 2.23 1.47
CA ARG A 79 -10.95 2.68 1.96
C ARG A 79 -12.05 1.67 1.67
N LEU A 80 -12.04 1.04 0.49
CA LEU A 80 -12.97 -0.04 0.15
C LEU A 80 -12.81 -1.28 1.04
N LYS A 81 -11.62 -1.49 1.62
CA LYS A 81 -11.34 -2.55 2.60
C LYS A 81 -11.66 -2.12 4.06
N GLY A 82 -12.17 -0.91 4.27
CA GLY A 82 -12.59 -0.42 5.59
C GLY A 82 -11.48 0.28 6.40
N TYR A 83 -10.32 0.56 5.79
CA TYR A 83 -9.25 1.33 6.45
C TYR A 83 -9.54 2.83 6.43
N THR A 84 -9.13 3.55 7.47
CA THR A 84 -9.01 5.01 7.43
C THR A 84 -7.70 5.37 6.72
N THR A 85 -7.74 6.30 5.78
CA THR A 85 -6.55 6.70 5.02
C THR A 85 -6.23 8.18 5.22
N VAL A 86 -4.94 8.50 5.25
CA VAL A 86 -4.41 9.86 5.26
C VAL A 86 -3.35 9.95 4.16
N LEU A 87 -3.46 10.94 3.29
CA LEU A 87 -2.44 11.25 2.28
C LEU A 87 -1.55 12.40 2.79
N THR A 88 -0.23 12.30 2.68
CA THR A 88 0.67 13.41 3.00
C THR A 88 0.53 14.56 1.99
N ARG A 89 0.15 14.24 0.75
CA ARG A 89 -0.34 15.16 -0.28
C ARG A 89 -1.36 14.46 -1.18
N ASP A 90 -2.34 15.20 -1.64
CA ASP A 90 -3.41 14.76 -2.55
C ASP A 90 -3.38 15.51 -3.90
N ASN A 91 -2.41 16.37 -4.06
CA ASN A 91 -2.18 17.18 -5.27
C ASN A 91 -0.67 17.42 -5.48
N ASP A 92 -0.31 18.19 -6.54
CA ASP A 92 1.09 18.55 -6.83
C ASP A 92 1.56 19.70 -5.94
N ARG A 93 1.80 19.42 -4.65
CA ARG A 93 2.40 20.35 -3.69
C ARG A 93 3.66 19.77 -3.06
N TYR A 94 4.59 20.63 -2.71
CA TYR A 94 5.76 20.23 -1.92
C TYR A 94 5.35 19.97 -0.46
N VAL A 95 5.85 18.87 0.09
CA VAL A 95 5.74 18.52 1.51
C VAL A 95 7.11 18.12 2.01
N SER A 96 7.60 18.79 3.04
CA SER A 96 8.92 18.50 3.61
C SER A 96 8.95 17.10 4.29
N LEU A 97 10.15 16.53 4.41
CA LEU A 97 10.32 15.23 5.09
C LEU A 97 9.83 15.27 6.54
N ALA A 98 10.00 16.41 7.22
CA ALA A 98 9.53 16.60 8.60
C ALA A 98 7.99 16.60 8.68
N GLU A 99 7.31 17.27 7.75
CA GLU A 99 5.83 17.27 7.68
C GLU A 99 5.29 15.88 7.38
N ARG A 100 5.91 15.13 6.44
CA ARG A 100 5.53 13.74 6.13
C ARG A 100 5.59 12.85 7.37
N THR A 101 6.69 12.92 8.12
CA THR A 101 6.86 12.15 9.36
C THR A 101 5.91 12.61 10.47
N ALA A 102 5.63 13.92 10.57
CA ALA A 102 4.66 14.43 11.52
C ALA A 102 3.25 13.89 11.24
N MET A 103 2.83 13.84 9.98
CA MET A 103 1.56 13.24 9.56
C MET A 103 1.54 11.74 9.84
N GLY A 104 2.64 11.02 9.59
CA GLY A 104 2.79 9.61 9.92
C GLY A 104 2.69 9.32 11.42
N ASN A 105 3.03 10.30 12.26
CA ASN A 105 3.04 10.17 13.73
C ASN A 105 1.77 10.74 14.39
N HIS A 106 0.84 11.30 13.62
CA HIS A 106 -0.34 11.98 14.16
C HIS A 106 -1.39 11.02 14.72
N ALA A 107 -1.56 9.87 14.12
CA ALA A 107 -2.54 8.88 14.55
C ALA A 107 -1.86 7.77 15.38
N ASP A 108 -2.47 7.43 16.52
CA ASP A 108 -2.10 6.24 17.26
C ASP A 108 -2.47 4.98 16.44
N ASP A 109 -1.61 3.96 16.48
CA ASP A 109 -1.80 2.67 15.80
C ASP A 109 -2.01 2.82 14.27
N SER A 110 -1.08 3.49 13.60
CA SER A 110 -1.07 3.66 12.15
C SER A 110 -0.03 2.78 11.44
N LEU A 111 -0.18 2.65 10.13
CA LEU A 111 0.86 2.16 9.21
C LEU A 111 1.27 3.31 8.29
N PHE A 112 2.54 3.41 7.96
CA PHE A 112 3.08 4.42 7.05
C PHE A 112 3.67 3.75 5.80
N VAL A 113 3.23 4.16 4.62
CA VAL A 113 3.73 3.64 3.34
C VAL A 113 4.12 4.80 2.43
N SER A 114 5.43 5.00 2.26
CA SER A 114 5.97 5.95 1.29
C SER A 114 6.08 5.28 -0.08
N ILE A 115 5.78 6.02 -1.15
CA ILE A 115 5.69 5.50 -2.52
C ILE A 115 6.65 6.28 -3.39
N HIS A 116 7.56 5.57 -4.05
CA HIS A 116 8.65 6.08 -4.87
C HIS A 116 8.87 5.24 -6.14
N PHE A 117 9.68 5.78 -7.05
CA PHE A 117 10.19 5.11 -8.24
C PHE A 117 11.68 5.40 -8.39
N ASN A 118 12.48 4.34 -8.36
CA ASN A 118 13.91 4.36 -8.22
C ASN A 118 14.63 5.12 -9.34
N ASP A 119 15.69 5.84 -8.98
CA ASP A 119 16.68 6.39 -9.91
C ASP A 119 17.91 5.46 -9.92
N GLY A 120 18.02 4.64 -10.94
CA GLY A 120 19.15 3.71 -11.06
C GLY A 120 20.37 4.36 -11.69
N GLN A 121 21.49 4.43 -10.98
CA GLN A 121 22.78 4.84 -11.56
C GLN A 121 23.17 3.99 -12.77
N ARG A 122 22.66 2.77 -12.90
CA ARG A 122 22.85 1.87 -14.03
C ARG A 122 21.55 1.74 -14.80
N ALA A 123 21.55 2.09 -16.08
CA ALA A 123 20.37 1.98 -16.95
C ALA A 123 19.79 0.55 -17.02
N ALA A 124 20.56 -0.46 -16.69
CA ALA A 124 20.12 -1.86 -16.62
C ALA A 124 19.41 -2.22 -15.30
N ALA A 125 19.44 -1.35 -14.27
CA ALA A 125 18.73 -1.61 -13.02
C ALA A 125 17.22 -1.58 -13.27
N SER A 126 16.50 -2.64 -12.86
CA SER A 126 15.06 -2.77 -13.06
C SER A 126 14.43 -3.60 -11.93
N GLY A 127 13.10 -3.56 -11.82
CA GLY A 127 12.35 -4.35 -10.86
C GLY A 127 11.82 -3.55 -9.68
N VAL A 128 11.25 -4.25 -8.70
CA VAL A 128 10.60 -3.66 -7.52
C VAL A 128 11.33 -4.03 -6.24
N GLU A 129 11.41 -3.10 -5.30
CA GLU A 129 12.02 -3.31 -3.99
C GLU A 129 11.26 -2.54 -2.91
N THR A 130 11.37 -2.99 -1.67
CA THR A 130 10.71 -2.32 -0.54
C THR A 130 11.70 -2.14 0.61
N TYR A 131 11.72 -0.95 1.18
CA TYR A 131 12.62 -0.58 2.25
C TYR A 131 11.87 -0.48 3.58
N TYR A 132 12.59 -0.77 4.67
CA TYR A 132 12.15 -0.53 6.04
C TYR A 132 13.30 0.00 6.88
N ALA A 133 13.00 0.75 7.93
CA ALA A 133 14.01 1.18 8.88
C ALA A 133 14.27 0.04 9.88
N GLY A 134 15.40 -0.64 9.68
CA GLY A 134 15.95 -1.58 10.64
C GLY A 134 16.65 -0.86 11.81
N GLN A 135 17.25 -1.63 12.71
CA GLN A 135 18.13 -1.02 13.71
C GLN A 135 19.34 -0.40 13.02
N SER A 136 19.64 0.86 13.33
CA SER A 136 20.94 1.42 12.98
C SER A 136 22.00 0.56 13.65
N ALA A 137 22.89 -0.03 12.85
CA ALA A 137 24.18 -0.42 13.38
C ALA A 137 24.77 0.87 13.96
N GLY A 138 24.92 0.94 15.30
CA GLY A 138 25.57 2.08 15.94
C GLY A 138 26.90 2.38 15.25
N PRO A 139 27.48 3.58 15.37
CA PRO A 139 28.71 3.94 14.70
C PRO A 139 29.73 2.81 14.89
N ALA A 140 30.34 2.37 13.78
CA ALA A 140 31.31 1.30 13.77
C ALA A 140 32.51 1.73 14.66
N GLY A 141 32.38 1.52 15.97
CA GLY A 141 33.43 1.74 16.94
C GLY A 141 34.45 0.62 16.86
N PHE A 142 35.68 0.91 17.31
CA PHE A 142 36.83 -0.01 17.35
C PHE A 142 36.50 -1.39 17.99
N PHE A 143 35.38 -1.52 18.70
CA PHE A 143 34.88 -2.76 19.32
C PHE A 143 33.69 -3.41 18.61
N SER A 144 33.39 -3.05 17.35
CA SER A 144 32.25 -3.60 16.60
C SER A 144 32.29 -5.13 16.42
N TRP A 145 33.49 -5.74 16.54
CA TRP A 145 33.67 -7.20 16.51
C TRP A 145 33.12 -7.89 17.76
N LEU A 146 33.10 -7.22 18.93
CA LEU A 146 32.49 -7.75 20.15
C LEU A 146 30.96 -7.70 20.11
N SER A 147 30.37 -6.76 19.36
CA SER A 147 28.91 -6.63 19.23
C SER A 147 28.31 -7.61 18.21
N SER A 148 29.11 -8.29 17.41
CA SER A 148 28.63 -9.34 16.51
C SER A 148 28.03 -10.56 17.22
N TRP A 149 28.33 -10.74 18.50
CA TRP A 149 27.76 -11.78 19.37
C TRP A 149 26.41 -11.36 19.99
N GLN A 150 26.16 -10.07 20.15
CA GLN A 150 24.84 -9.53 20.41
C GLN A 150 24.18 -9.23 19.08
N ARG A 151 23.67 -10.24 18.38
CA ARG A 151 22.59 -10.00 17.43
C ARG A 151 21.45 -9.41 18.23
N SER A 152 21.44 -8.08 18.31
CA SER A 152 20.39 -7.34 18.96
C SER A 152 19.08 -7.82 18.36
N ALA A 153 18.21 -8.38 19.19
CA ALA A 153 16.85 -8.65 18.79
C ALA A 153 16.31 -7.36 18.16
N SER A 154 15.77 -7.44 16.94
CA SER A 154 15.17 -6.28 16.28
C SER A 154 14.19 -5.64 17.25
N THR A 155 14.17 -4.30 17.31
CA THR A 155 13.14 -3.65 18.13
C THR A 155 11.76 -4.12 17.64
N PRO A 156 10.75 -4.21 18.51
CA PRO A 156 9.39 -4.59 18.09
C PRO A 156 8.88 -3.76 16.92
N LEU A 157 9.25 -2.48 16.84
CA LEU A 157 8.90 -1.61 15.71
C LEU A 157 9.62 -2.00 14.42
N ALA A 158 10.92 -2.25 14.46
CA ALA A 158 11.70 -2.68 13.29
C ALA A 158 11.20 -4.01 12.74
N ALA A 159 10.86 -4.97 13.60
CA ALA A 159 10.28 -6.25 13.19
C ALA A 159 8.91 -6.07 12.51
N LYS A 160 8.06 -5.19 13.02
CA LYS A 160 6.77 -4.86 12.41
C LYS A 160 6.93 -4.15 11.07
N SER A 161 7.90 -3.23 10.96
CA SER A 161 8.24 -2.55 9.70
C SER A 161 8.78 -3.53 8.66
N GLU A 162 9.65 -4.45 9.06
CA GLU A 162 10.14 -5.53 8.18
C GLU A 162 8.99 -6.42 7.71
N SER A 163 8.08 -6.80 8.59
CA SER A 163 6.90 -7.59 8.25
C SER A 163 6.02 -6.85 7.22
N LEU A 164 5.73 -5.57 7.42
CA LEU A 164 4.98 -4.74 6.46
C LEU A 164 5.67 -4.71 5.10
N ALA A 165 6.98 -4.43 5.07
CA ALA A 165 7.76 -4.41 3.84
C ALA A 165 7.73 -5.75 3.11
N ARG A 166 7.82 -6.87 3.84
CA ARG A 166 7.77 -8.23 3.28
C ARG A 166 6.44 -8.55 2.61
N PHE A 167 5.31 -8.20 3.25
CA PHE A 167 3.98 -8.41 2.67
C PHE A 167 3.75 -7.54 1.44
N ILE A 168 4.17 -6.27 1.47
CA ILE A 168 4.06 -5.38 0.30
C ILE A 168 4.94 -5.88 -0.84
N GLN A 169 6.20 -6.25 -0.58
CA GLN A 169 7.12 -6.76 -1.60
C GLN A 169 6.58 -8.03 -2.27
N ALA A 170 6.05 -8.97 -1.48
CA ALA A 170 5.46 -10.18 -2.03
C ALA A 170 4.27 -9.88 -2.96
N ALA A 171 3.39 -8.97 -2.56
CA ALA A 171 2.25 -8.55 -3.36
C ALA A 171 2.69 -7.79 -4.64
N LEU A 172 3.75 -6.95 -4.57
CA LEU A 172 4.31 -6.27 -5.73
C LEU A 172 4.78 -7.28 -6.79
N VAL A 173 5.57 -8.26 -6.38
CA VAL A 173 6.07 -9.30 -7.30
C VAL A 173 4.92 -10.13 -7.88
N GLU A 174 3.96 -10.50 -7.04
CA GLU A 174 2.78 -11.29 -7.46
C GLU A 174 1.98 -10.57 -8.55
N ARG A 175 1.69 -9.28 -8.36
CA ARG A 175 0.83 -8.52 -9.25
C ARG A 175 1.53 -7.96 -10.47
N THR A 176 2.73 -7.41 -10.30
CA THR A 176 3.45 -6.72 -11.38
C THR A 176 4.28 -7.64 -12.26
N ARG A 177 4.62 -8.85 -11.74
CA ARG A 177 5.57 -9.77 -12.39
C ARG A 177 6.93 -9.12 -12.66
N ALA A 178 7.25 -8.06 -11.94
CA ALA A 178 8.54 -7.40 -12.02
C ALA A 178 9.65 -8.23 -11.37
N LEU A 179 10.89 -7.93 -11.72
CA LEU A 179 12.06 -8.53 -11.07
C LEU A 179 12.00 -8.23 -9.57
N ASN A 180 12.06 -9.30 -8.77
CA ASN A 180 12.09 -9.18 -7.32
C ASN A 180 13.48 -8.79 -6.83
N ARG A 181 13.63 -7.58 -6.29
CA ARG A 181 14.88 -7.11 -5.68
C ARG A 181 14.89 -7.25 -4.15
N GLY A 182 13.79 -7.77 -3.59
CA GLY A 182 13.65 -8.08 -2.18
C GLY A 182 13.32 -6.87 -1.30
N ILE A 183 13.37 -7.11 0.00
CA ILE A 183 13.30 -6.06 1.02
C ILE A 183 14.70 -5.67 1.46
N LYS A 184 14.86 -4.41 1.88
CA LYS A 184 16.16 -3.86 2.31
C LYS A 184 15.98 -3.01 3.56
N SER A 185 16.98 -3.04 4.42
CA SER A 185 17.04 -2.17 5.61
C SER A 185 17.83 -0.92 5.29
N GLU A 186 17.18 0.24 5.32
CA GLU A 186 17.79 1.55 5.08
C GLU A 186 17.19 2.61 6.00
N GLN A 187 18.01 3.62 6.37
CA GLN A 187 17.61 4.68 7.28
C GLN A 187 17.08 5.91 6.51
N PHE A 188 16.20 5.71 5.53
CA PHE A 188 15.55 6.85 4.88
C PHE A 188 14.74 7.66 5.89
N TYR A 189 14.90 8.99 5.85
CA TYR A 189 14.36 9.89 6.84
C TYR A 189 12.87 9.63 7.15
N VAL A 190 12.05 9.49 6.13
CA VAL A 190 10.60 9.35 6.26
C VAL A 190 10.16 8.07 6.96
N ILE A 191 10.91 6.96 6.80
CA ILE A 191 10.59 5.69 7.47
C ILE A 191 11.34 5.50 8.79
N ALA A 192 12.48 6.18 8.97
CA ALA A 192 13.28 6.10 10.19
C ALA A 192 12.74 6.97 11.33
N ASN A 193 12.00 8.04 11.00
CA ASN A 193 11.47 8.99 11.99
C ASN A 193 9.96 8.84 12.25
N VAL A 194 9.33 7.82 11.68
CA VAL A 194 7.95 7.42 12.01
C VAL A 194 7.96 6.42 13.16
N ARG A 195 7.08 6.62 14.14
CA ARG A 195 6.97 5.80 15.37
C ARG A 195 6.04 4.60 15.22
N HIS A 196 5.58 4.34 14.01
CA HIS A 196 4.67 3.26 13.62
C HIS A 196 5.33 2.37 12.56
N PRO A 197 4.83 1.15 12.30
CA PRO A 197 5.38 0.31 11.23
C PRO A 197 5.38 1.07 9.91
N ALA A 198 6.56 1.17 9.28
CA ALA A 198 6.78 2.00 8.10
C ALA A 198 7.54 1.23 7.01
N ALA A 199 7.13 1.45 5.77
CA ALA A 199 7.80 0.92 4.57
C ALA A 199 7.89 1.99 3.48
N LEU A 200 8.95 1.93 2.66
CA LEU A 200 9.10 2.72 1.46
C LEU A 200 9.14 1.77 0.26
N VAL A 201 8.25 1.99 -0.68
CA VAL A 201 8.05 1.18 -1.88
C VAL A 201 8.74 1.83 -3.05
N GLU A 202 9.61 1.10 -3.74
CA GLU A 202 10.15 1.44 -5.04
C GLU A 202 9.45 0.59 -6.10
N GLY A 203 8.45 1.17 -6.77
CA GLY A 203 7.55 0.48 -7.70
C GLY A 203 8.14 0.18 -9.08
N GLY A 204 9.41 0.47 -9.30
CA GLY A 204 10.15 0.31 -10.56
C GLY A 204 11.23 1.36 -10.71
N PHE A 205 12.02 1.28 -11.77
CA PHE A 205 13.10 2.23 -12.08
C PHE A 205 12.65 3.17 -13.18
N ILE A 206 12.48 4.47 -12.86
CA ILE A 206 12.08 5.48 -13.84
C ILE A 206 13.16 5.71 -14.91
N THR A 207 14.42 5.44 -14.59
CA THR A 207 15.57 5.53 -15.50
C THR A 207 15.76 4.29 -16.37
N ASN A 208 15.02 3.21 -16.11
CA ASN A 208 15.08 1.99 -16.93
C ASN A 208 13.99 2.03 -18.02
N LYS A 209 14.42 1.85 -19.29
CA LYS A 209 13.50 1.92 -20.45
C LYS A 209 12.32 0.95 -20.38
N SER A 210 12.52 -0.27 -19.89
CA SER A 210 11.46 -1.26 -19.75
C SER A 210 10.50 -0.90 -18.63
N ASP A 211 11.03 -0.50 -17.49
CA ASP A 211 10.21 -0.15 -16.32
C ASP A 211 9.41 1.13 -16.58
N VAL A 212 10.05 2.20 -17.12
CA VAL A 212 9.35 3.46 -17.41
C VAL A 212 8.24 3.27 -18.43
N THR A 213 8.42 2.41 -19.44
CA THR A 213 7.35 2.09 -20.40
C THR A 213 6.13 1.48 -19.69
N LYS A 214 6.31 0.61 -18.69
CA LYS A 214 5.22 0.06 -17.89
C LYS A 214 4.63 1.12 -16.94
N LEU A 215 5.48 1.88 -16.25
CA LEU A 215 5.07 2.92 -15.29
C LEU A 215 4.17 4.00 -15.92
N THR A 216 4.34 4.28 -17.21
CA THR A 216 3.46 5.22 -17.95
C THR A 216 2.08 4.65 -18.24
N THR A 217 1.86 3.33 -18.12
CA THR A 217 0.53 2.73 -18.31
C THR A 217 -0.31 2.80 -17.03
N THR A 218 -1.59 3.09 -17.20
CA THR A 218 -2.58 3.12 -16.10
C THR A 218 -2.69 1.76 -15.42
N GLU A 219 -2.65 0.70 -16.20
CA GLU A 219 -2.79 -0.69 -15.77
C GLU A 219 -1.68 -1.10 -14.81
N TYR A 220 -0.43 -0.76 -15.14
CA TYR A 220 0.71 -1.12 -14.29
C TYR A 220 0.71 -0.35 -12.97
N ARG A 221 0.38 0.96 -12.99
CA ARG A 221 0.22 1.74 -11.76
C ARG A 221 -0.94 1.21 -10.90
N GLN A 222 -2.02 0.75 -11.53
CA GLN A 222 -3.11 0.08 -10.82
C GLN A 222 -2.64 -1.22 -10.15
N GLN A 223 -1.78 -2.03 -10.80
CA GLN A 223 -1.22 -3.23 -10.17
C GLN A 223 -0.35 -2.90 -8.96
N ILE A 224 0.45 -1.82 -9.02
CA ILE A 224 1.25 -1.37 -7.88
C ILE A 224 0.33 -0.93 -6.72
N ALA A 225 -0.70 -0.14 -6.99
CA ALA A 225 -1.66 0.30 -5.99
C ALA A 225 -2.39 -0.87 -5.32
N MET A 226 -2.82 -1.85 -6.11
CA MET A 226 -3.42 -3.09 -5.61
C MET A 226 -2.45 -3.88 -4.74
N ALA A 227 -1.17 -3.96 -5.14
CA ALA A 227 -0.13 -4.64 -4.37
C ALA A 227 0.09 -3.98 -3.01
N ILE A 228 0.16 -2.65 -2.96
CA ILE A 228 0.27 -1.89 -1.70
C ILE A 228 -0.94 -2.19 -0.80
N SER A 229 -2.16 -2.09 -1.34
CA SER A 229 -3.40 -2.37 -0.60
C SER A 229 -3.47 -3.80 -0.06
N ASP A 230 -3.05 -4.78 -0.87
CA ASP A 230 -3.04 -6.19 -0.45
C ASP A 230 -1.95 -6.48 0.57
N GLY A 231 -0.76 -5.91 0.40
CA GLY A 231 0.35 -6.07 1.33
C GLY A 231 0.01 -5.51 2.71
N VAL A 232 -0.57 -4.31 2.76
CA VAL A 232 -1.08 -3.69 3.99
C VAL A 232 -2.13 -4.58 4.65
N HIS A 233 -3.09 -5.08 3.88
CA HIS A 233 -4.16 -5.94 4.39
C HIS A 233 -3.63 -7.26 4.96
N ARG A 234 -2.78 -7.96 4.22
CA ARG A 234 -2.16 -9.22 4.67
C ARG A 234 -1.31 -9.01 5.94
N HIS A 235 -0.58 -7.90 6.03
CA HIS A 235 0.17 -7.55 7.23
C HIS A 235 -0.75 -7.32 8.45
N TRP A 236 -1.87 -6.61 8.25
CA TRP A 236 -2.84 -6.36 9.30
C TRP A 236 -3.50 -7.64 9.80
N GLU A 237 -3.97 -8.50 8.90
CA GLU A 237 -4.57 -9.78 9.26
C GLU A 237 -3.59 -10.68 10.02
N ALA A 238 -2.33 -10.78 9.57
CA ALA A 238 -1.31 -11.55 10.26
C ALA A 238 -1.04 -11.06 11.69
N ARG A 239 -1.15 -9.74 11.95
CA ARG A 239 -1.02 -9.18 13.31
C ARG A 239 -2.20 -9.52 14.22
N ARG A 240 -3.40 -9.65 13.66
CA ARG A 240 -4.60 -10.00 14.44
C ARG A 240 -4.59 -11.46 14.88
N ASP A 241 -3.96 -12.32 14.09
CA ASP A 241 -3.83 -13.74 14.38
C ASP A 241 -2.70 -14.06 15.37
N GLU A 242 -1.81 -13.08 15.67
CA GLU A 242 -0.80 -13.25 16.73
C GLU A 242 -1.50 -13.30 18.09
N PRO A 243 -1.36 -14.42 18.85
CA PRO A 243 -1.96 -14.51 20.18
C PRO A 243 -1.38 -13.41 21.07
N THR A 244 -2.24 -12.54 21.58
CA THR A 244 -1.87 -11.56 22.61
C THR A 244 -1.42 -12.34 23.84
N LEU A 245 -0.11 -12.49 24.03
CA LEU A 245 0.45 -13.01 25.29
C LEU A 245 0.11 -11.99 26.39
N THR A 246 -1.09 -12.11 26.93
CA THR A 246 -1.46 -11.42 28.16
C THR A 246 -0.59 -12.06 29.26
N LEU A 247 0.48 -11.37 29.64
CA LEU A 247 1.18 -11.66 30.89
C LEU A 247 0.15 -11.50 32.01
N ALA A 248 -0.46 -12.63 32.38
CA ALA A 248 -1.22 -12.70 33.61
C ALA A 248 -0.23 -12.31 34.71
N ALA A 249 -0.41 -11.11 35.25
CA ALA A 249 0.33 -10.68 36.45
C ALA A 249 0.09 -11.72 37.54
N ALA A 250 1.11 -12.49 37.84
CA ALA A 250 1.13 -13.35 39.02
C ALA A 250 0.88 -12.42 40.21
N ARG A 251 -0.26 -12.57 40.87
CA ARG A 251 -0.50 -11.96 42.18
C ARG A 251 0.48 -12.62 43.14
N PRO A 252 1.31 -11.88 43.85
CA PRO A 252 2.01 -12.45 44.99
C PRO A 252 0.97 -12.71 46.09
N GLU A 253 0.98 -13.92 46.59
CA GLU A 253 0.30 -14.32 47.83
C GLU A 253 1.01 -13.69 49.05
#